data_b76703c921d72378ee4cd7fe93874329
#
_entry.id   b76703c921d72378ee4cd7fe93874329
#
_cell.length_a   1.000
_cell.length_b   1.000
_cell.length_c   1.000
_cell.angle_alpha   90.00
_cell.angle_beta   90.00
_cell.angle_gamma   90.00
#
_symmetry.space_group_name_H-M   'P 1'
#
loop_
_entity.id
_entity.type
_entity.pdbx_description
1 polymer ?
#
loop_
_entity_poly.entity_id
_entity_poly.type
_entity_poly.pdbx_seq_one_letter_code
_entity_poly.pdbx_strand_id
1 'polypeptide(L)'
;AGTIHDLSRFVAHQYRIPFVSVPTAASSDGFASTVADMTWDGMKKAVKAESPLYVFADTDIFGKAPKRLTAAGVSDILGKYIALADWKISSLLTDEYYCAEVVNLETRALRMVKDNLKEIAAGEEDACEKLMYALVLSGLAMQMTGNSRPASGAEHHLVHLWDMEVLNGHLDALHGEKVSAGTMVALIEYKKIADAIRRKTCKVHTHIEEDREFLQSAFGKKGVLNAIEKENAPELLDEISTRQLSDALPEIMPIISALPAVTDMQ
;
A
#
# COMPACT_ATOMS: atom_id res chain seq x y z
N ALA A 1 -12.30 1.19 11.81
CA ALA A 1 -11.23 2.04 12.33
C ALA A 1 -10.68 2.95 11.25
N GLY A 2 -10.24 2.46 10.09
CA GLY A 2 -9.65 3.26 9.02
C GLY A 2 -10.51 4.43 8.57
N THR A 3 -11.74 4.21 8.16
CA THR A 3 -12.67 5.24 7.69
C THR A 3 -12.85 6.40 8.68
N ILE A 4 -12.94 6.12 9.99
CA ILE A 4 -13.08 7.19 11.00
C ILE A 4 -11.79 7.99 11.09
N HIS A 5 -10.61 7.35 11.03
CA HIS A 5 -9.34 8.06 11.04
C HIS A 5 -9.17 8.93 9.80
N ASP A 6 -9.49 8.42 8.60
CA ASP A 6 -9.40 9.18 7.35
C ASP A 6 -10.34 10.39 7.36
N LEU A 7 -11.58 10.18 7.76
CA LEU A 7 -12.54 11.29 7.89
C LEU A 7 -12.08 12.33 8.92
N SER A 8 -11.59 11.88 10.09
CA SER A 8 -11.14 12.79 11.15
C SER A 8 -9.94 13.63 10.72
N ARG A 9 -8.92 13.01 10.10
CA ARG A 9 -7.74 13.74 9.63
C ARG A 9 -8.06 14.67 8.46
N PHE A 10 -8.96 14.25 7.56
CA PHE A 10 -9.42 15.10 6.47
C PHE A 10 -10.15 16.35 7.00
N VAL A 11 -11.10 16.17 7.92
CA VAL A 11 -11.83 17.29 8.55
C VAL A 11 -10.87 18.18 9.33
N ALA A 12 -9.94 17.59 10.11
CA ALA A 12 -8.93 18.34 10.87
C ALA A 12 -8.09 19.22 9.94
N HIS A 13 -7.67 18.70 8.80
CA HIS A 13 -6.91 19.44 7.79
C HIS A 13 -7.73 20.61 7.20
N GLN A 14 -9.00 20.35 6.82
CA GLN A 14 -9.86 21.38 6.23
C GLN A 14 -10.12 22.55 7.19
N TYR A 15 -10.32 22.25 8.47
CA TYR A 15 -10.60 23.25 9.49
C TYR A 15 -9.36 23.73 10.24
N ARG A 16 -8.17 23.19 9.94
CA ARG A 16 -6.90 23.50 10.62
C ARG A 16 -6.98 23.33 12.14
N ILE A 17 -7.59 22.24 12.56
CA ILE A 17 -7.73 21.89 13.98
C ILE A 17 -6.89 20.65 14.30
N PRO A 18 -6.23 20.61 15.46
CA PRO A 18 -5.53 19.41 15.87
C PRO A 18 -6.50 18.30 16.25
N PHE A 19 -6.08 17.05 16.10
CA PHE A 19 -6.84 15.89 16.58
C PHE A 19 -5.92 14.84 17.23
N VAL A 20 -6.53 13.93 17.95
CA VAL A 20 -5.89 12.80 18.62
C VAL A 20 -6.45 11.50 18.04
N SER A 21 -5.56 10.57 17.75
CA SER A 21 -5.93 9.22 17.27
C SER A 21 -6.00 8.25 18.45
N VAL A 22 -7.12 7.55 18.57
CA VAL A 22 -7.32 6.49 19.58
C VAL A 22 -7.74 5.21 18.87
N PRO A 23 -6.78 4.40 18.35
CA PRO A 23 -7.08 3.18 17.65
C PRO A 23 -7.66 2.12 18.58
N THR A 24 -8.78 1.51 18.18
CA THR A 24 -9.47 0.47 18.93
C THR A 24 -9.23 -0.93 18.37
N ALA A 25 -8.45 -1.06 17.31
CA ALA A 25 -8.02 -2.32 16.70
C ALA A 25 -6.73 -2.08 15.91
N ALA A 26 -5.82 -3.03 15.94
CA ALA A 26 -4.60 -3.03 15.12
C ALA A 26 -4.92 -3.55 13.71
N SER A 27 -5.61 -2.75 12.87
CA SER A 27 -6.23 -3.21 11.62
C SER A 27 -5.72 -2.54 10.35
N SER A 28 -4.94 -1.46 10.45
CA SER A 28 -4.33 -0.74 9.32
C SER A 28 -3.25 0.21 9.81
N ASP A 29 -2.42 0.71 8.92
CA ASP A 29 -1.29 1.59 9.23
C ASP A 29 -1.63 3.09 9.20
N GLY A 30 -2.88 3.43 8.90
CA GLY A 30 -3.32 4.82 8.77
C GLY A 30 -3.34 5.65 10.07
N PHE A 31 -2.99 5.11 11.25
CA PHE A 31 -3.19 5.80 12.52
C PHE A 31 -2.39 7.10 12.67
N ALA A 32 -1.19 7.15 12.14
CA ALA A 32 -0.30 8.30 12.19
C ALA A 32 -0.06 8.97 10.83
N SER A 33 -0.73 8.55 9.78
CA SER A 33 -0.53 9.04 8.41
C SER A 33 -0.95 10.51 8.25
N THR A 34 -0.35 11.21 7.28
CA THR A 34 -0.75 12.52 6.76
C THR A 34 -1.62 12.43 5.50
N VAL A 35 -2.00 11.22 5.11
CA VAL A 35 -2.81 10.94 3.92
C VAL A 35 -4.13 10.31 4.35
N ALA A 36 -5.22 10.75 3.76
CA ALA A 36 -6.55 10.18 3.95
C ALA A 36 -7.03 9.54 2.63
N ASP A 37 -7.42 8.29 2.70
CA ASP A 37 -7.99 7.57 1.56
C ASP A 37 -9.50 7.85 1.44
N MET A 38 -9.84 8.73 0.50
CA MET A 38 -11.20 9.18 0.28
C MET A 38 -11.76 8.69 -1.05
N THR A 39 -13.07 8.49 -1.11
CA THR A 39 -13.76 8.20 -2.37
C THR A 39 -14.58 9.42 -2.77
N TRP A 40 -14.27 9.98 -3.95
CA TRP A 40 -14.96 11.13 -4.54
C TRP A 40 -15.49 10.75 -5.92
N ASP A 41 -16.79 10.94 -6.10
CA ASP A 41 -17.45 10.62 -7.37
C ASP A 41 -17.11 9.21 -7.90
N GLY A 42 -17.02 8.24 -6.97
CA GLY A 42 -16.68 6.85 -7.27
C GLY A 42 -15.18 6.56 -7.46
N MET A 43 -14.35 7.58 -7.48
CA MET A 43 -12.90 7.43 -7.61
C MET A 43 -12.22 7.46 -6.23
N LYS A 44 -11.38 6.47 -5.96
CA LYS A 44 -10.53 6.41 -4.76
C LYS A 44 -9.32 7.33 -4.94
N LYS A 45 -9.10 8.19 -3.96
CA LYS A 45 -7.99 9.16 -3.96
C LYS A 45 -7.32 9.22 -2.60
N ALA A 46 -5.99 9.19 -2.62
CA ALA A 46 -5.17 9.53 -1.47
C ALA A 46 -5.02 11.07 -1.41
N VAL A 47 -5.67 11.71 -0.44
CA VAL A 47 -5.66 13.17 -0.30
C VAL A 47 -4.81 13.59 0.89
N LYS A 48 -4.10 14.71 0.73
CA LYS A 48 -3.31 15.30 1.82
C LYS A 48 -4.25 15.67 2.98
N ALA A 49 -3.87 15.28 4.18
CA ALA A 49 -4.64 15.49 5.39
C ALA A 49 -3.73 15.83 6.58
N GLU A 50 -4.30 15.95 7.78
CA GLU A 50 -3.58 16.27 8.99
C GLU A 50 -3.11 15.00 9.71
N SER A 51 -1.90 15.00 10.26
CA SER A 51 -1.46 13.96 11.19
C SER A 51 -2.01 14.20 12.60
N PRO A 52 -2.24 13.16 13.40
CA PRO A 52 -2.64 13.36 14.78
C PRO A 52 -1.49 13.95 15.61
N LEU A 53 -1.81 14.77 16.60
CA LEU A 53 -0.82 15.25 17.59
C LEU A 53 -0.34 14.11 18.49
N TYR A 54 -1.23 13.19 18.83
CA TYR A 54 -0.95 12.04 19.67
C TYR A 54 -1.71 10.82 19.15
N VAL A 55 -1.11 9.65 19.37
CA VAL A 55 -1.76 8.34 19.18
C VAL A 55 -1.77 7.65 20.55
N PHE A 56 -2.95 7.39 21.08
CA PHE A 56 -3.16 6.63 22.32
C PHE A 56 -3.69 5.24 21.97
N ALA A 57 -2.82 4.23 21.99
CA ALA A 57 -3.17 2.85 21.75
C ALA A 57 -3.17 2.10 23.10
N ASP A 58 -4.35 1.71 23.54
CA ASP A 58 -4.57 0.98 24.79
C ASP A 58 -4.67 -0.52 24.48
N THR A 59 -3.72 -1.32 25.00
CA THR A 59 -3.64 -2.78 24.81
C THR A 59 -4.88 -3.51 25.30
N ASP A 60 -5.48 -3.02 26.40
CA ASP A 60 -6.73 -3.55 26.93
C ASP A 60 -7.93 -3.39 25.97
N ILE A 61 -7.84 -2.44 25.05
CA ILE A 61 -8.87 -2.16 24.05
C ILE A 61 -8.55 -2.88 22.74
N PHE A 62 -7.44 -2.55 22.09
CA PHE A 62 -7.15 -3.10 20.76
C PHE A 62 -6.77 -4.59 20.81
N GLY A 63 -6.19 -5.07 21.89
CA GLY A 63 -5.88 -6.51 22.10
C GLY A 63 -7.13 -7.39 22.17
N LYS A 64 -8.29 -6.82 22.55
CA LYS A 64 -9.58 -7.51 22.58
C LYS A 64 -10.40 -7.36 21.31
N ALA A 65 -9.86 -6.67 20.30
CA ALA A 65 -10.53 -6.51 19.02
C ALA A 65 -10.74 -7.87 18.31
N PRO A 66 -11.75 -8.00 17.44
CA PRO A 66 -11.95 -9.22 16.67
C PRO A 66 -10.68 -9.64 15.92
N LYS A 67 -10.30 -10.90 15.96
CA LYS A 67 -9.10 -11.45 15.31
C LYS A 67 -9.01 -11.13 13.82
N ARG A 68 -10.14 -11.01 13.14
CA ARG A 68 -10.21 -10.59 11.74
C ARG A 68 -9.57 -9.20 11.52
N LEU A 69 -9.75 -8.26 12.47
CA LEU A 69 -9.13 -6.93 12.40
C LEU A 69 -7.62 -6.99 12.63
N THR A 70 -7.16 -7.82 13.57
CA THR A 70 -5.74 -8.06 13.83
C THR A 70 -5.07 -8.69 12.60
N ALA A 71 -5.70 -9.70 11.98
CA ALA A 71 -5.22 -10.31 10.74
C ALA A 71 -5.14 -9.30 9.58
N ALA A 72 -6.11 -8.39 9.49
CA ALA A 72 -6.07 -7.31 8.50
C ALA A 72 -4.85 -6.40 8.71
N GLY A 73 -4.52 -6.03 9.95
CA GLY A 73 -3.33 -5.24 10.24
C GLY A 73 -2.02 -5.97 9.94
N VAL A 74 -1.95 -7.27 10.22
CA VAL A 74 -0.79 -8.10 9.81
C VAL A 74 -0.62 -8.04 8.29
N SER A 75 -1.69 -8.26 7.55
CA SER A 75 -1.66 -8.24 6.08
C SER A 75 -1.26 -6.87 5.53
N ASP A 76 -1.70 -5.80 6.16
CA ASP A 76 -1.34 -4.44 5.78
C ASP A 76 0.17 -4.20 5.93
N ILE A 77 0.78 -4.62 7.04
CA ILE A 77 2.24 -4.57 7.21
C ILE A 77 2.97 -5.46 6.20
N LEU A 78 2.48 -6.67 5.93
CA LEU A 78 3.14 -7.57 4.97
C LEU A 78 3.10 -7.02 3.53
N GLY A 79 2.12 -6.20 3.19
CA GLY A 79 2.09 -5.47 1.91
C GLY A 79 3.33 -4.61 1.67
N LYS A 80 4.00 -4.14 2.72
CA LYS A 80 5.19 -3.28 2.63
C LYS A 80 6.37 -3.94 1.89
N TYR A 81 6.39 -5.28 1.76
CA TYR A 81 7.34 -5.95 0.87
C TYR A 81 7.23 -5.43 -0.57
N ILE A 82 6.00 -5.27 -1.07
CA ILE A 82 5.75 -4.78 -2.42
C ILE A 82 6.01 -3.27 -2.49
N ALA A 83 5.46 -2.49 -1.56
CA ALA A 83 5.62 -1.04 -1.52
C ALA A 83 7.10 -0.61 -1.54
N LEU A 84 7.95 -1.24 -0.72
CA LEU A 84 9.38 -0.93 -0.66
C LEU A 84 10.13 -1.33 -1.93
N ALA A 85 9.76 -2.46 -2.56
CA ALA A 85 10.33 -2.88 -3.84
C ALA A 85 9.94 -1.90 -4.95
N ASP A 86 8.68 -1.52 -5.04
CA ASP A 86 8.17 -0.58 -6.02
C ASP A 86 8.81 0.79 -5.87
N TRP A 87 8.90 1.30 -4.65
CA TRP A 87 9.55 2.58 -4.39
C TRP A 87 11.03 2.57 -4.78
N LYS A 88 11.74 1.46 -4.49
CA LYS A 88 13.14 1.31 -4.92
C LYS A 88 13.27 1.26 -6.44
N ILE A 89 12.41 0.50 -7.12
CA ILE A 89 12.39 0.41 -8.59
C ILE A 89 12.07 1.78 -9.20
N SER A 90 11.07 2.48 -8.68
CA SER A 90 10.71 3.82 -9.13
C SER A 90 11.89 4.79 -8.98
N SER A 91 12.60 4.76 -7.86
CA SER A 91 13.77 5.61 -7.65
C SER A 91 14.92 5.35 -8.65
N LEU A 92 15.05 4.11 -9.13
CA LEU A 92 16.05 3.76 -10.15
C LEU A 92 15.67 4.25 -11.55
N LEU A 93 14.37 4.35 -11.83
CA LEU A 93 13.85 4.67 -13.16
C LEU A 93 13.54 6.14 -13.35
N THR A 94 13.11 6.83 -12.31
CA THR A 94 12.55 8.20 -12.37
C THR A 94 13.29 9.22 -11.54
N ASP A 95 14.39 8.85 -10.89
CA ASP A 95 15.09 9.68 -9.89
C ASP A 95 14.17 10.14 -8.73
N GLU A 96 13.07 9.40 -8.48
CA GLU A 96 12.17 9.67 -7.36
C GLU A 96 12.95 9.62 -6.04
N TYR A 97 12.64 10.56 -5.14
CA TYR A 97 13.24 10.59 -3.82
C TYR A 97 13.05 9.25 -3.09
N TYR A 98 14.15 8.71 -2.58
CA TYR A 98 14.19 7.45 -1.84
C TYR A 98 14.99 7.64 -0.55
N CYS A 99 14.36 7.43 0.60
CA CYS A 99 14.96 7.65 1.89
C CYS A 99 15.32 6.33 2.58
N ALA A 100 16.61 6.07 2.73
CA ALA A 100 17.11 4.85 3.38
C ALA A 100 16.64 4.71 4.84
N GLU A 101 16.51 5.83 5.57
CA GLU A 101 16.05 5.81 6.96
C GLU A 101 14.57 5.40 7.06
N VAL A 102 13.73 5.88 6.14
CA VAL A 102 12.32 5.49 6.07
C VAL A 102 12.20 4.01 5.69
N VAL A 103 13.00 3.53 4.75
CA VAL A 103 13.06 2.11 4.37
C VAL A 103 13.48 1.23 5.55
N ASN A 104 14.46 1.68 6.33
CA ASN A 104 14.88 0.97 7.55
C ASN A 104 13.74 0.92 8.58
N LEU A 105 12.97 2.00 8.72
CA LEU A 105 11.81 2.06 9.61
C LEU A 105 10.75 1.03 9.21
N GLU A 106 10.36 0.99 7.94
CA GLU A 106 9.39 0.02 7.41
C GLU A 106 9.92 -1.43 7.47
N THR A 107 11.19 -1.64 7.15
CA THR A 107 11.81 -2.96 7.28
C THR A 107 11.79 -3.46 8.72
N ARG A 108 11.97 -2.55 9.69
CA ARG A 108 11.84 -2.87 11.12
C ARG A 108 10.40 -3.24 11.48
N ALA A 109 9.42 -2.50 10.99
CA ALA A 109 8.00 -2.81 11.18
C ALA A 109 7.65 -4.20 10.60
N LEU A 110 8.09 -4.49 9.38
CA LEU A 110 7.94 -5.81 8.75
C LEU A 110 8.52 -6.95 9.59
N ARG A 111 9.75 -6.79 10.08
CA ARG A 111 10.41 -7.82 10.93
C ARG A 111 9.65 -8.04 12.23
N MET A 112 9.22 -6.97 12.89
CA MET A 112 8.46 -7.08 14.14
C MET A 112 7.20 -7.91 13.97
N VAL A 113 6.48 -7.76 12.86
CA VAL A 113 5.29 -8.54 12.59
C VAL A 113 5.63 -9.97 12.16
N LYS A 114 6.55 -10.11 11.17
CA LYS A 114 6.95 -11.42 10.64
C LYS A 114 7.46 -12.37 11.73
N ASP A 115 8.31 -11.86 12.61
CA ASP A 115 8.96 -12.66 13.66
C ASP A 115 8.03 -13.04 14.81
N ASN A 116 6.81 -12.46 14.87
CA ASN A 116 5.81 -12.71 15.92
C ASN A 116 4.43 -13.15 15.37
N LEU A 117 4.37 -13.67 14.14
CA LEU A 117 3.09 -14.03 13.49
C LEU A 117 2.26 -15.05 14.30
N LYS A 118 2.90 -16.05 14.88
CA LYS A 118 2.22 -17.11 15.66
C LYS A 118 1.66 -16.56 16.95
N GLU A 119 2.41 -15.74 17.63
CA GLU A 119 2.07 -15.09 18.89
C GLU A 119 0.94 -14.06 18.68
N ILE A 120 0.99 -13.30 17.57
CA ILE A 120 -0.10 -12.39 17.17
C ILE A 120 -1.38 -13.18 16.88
N ALA A 121 -1.28 -14.29 16.14
CA ALA A 121 -2.43 -15.16 15.84
C ALA A 121 -3.02 -15.81 17.11
N ALA A 122 -2.15 -16.13 18.09
CA ALA A 122 -2.58 -16.61 19.41
C ALA A 122 -3.29 -15.51 20.21
N GLY A 123 -2.99 -14.24 19.95
CA GLY A 123 -3.52 -13.07 20.67
C GLY A 123 -2.68 -12.75 21.91
N GLU A 124 -1.39 -13.06 21.88
CA GLU A 124 -0.47 -12.69 22.97
C GLU A 124 -0.33 -11.17 23.02
N GLU A 125 -0.46 -10.61 24.21
CA GLU A 125 -0.51 -9.15 24.42
C GLU A 125 0.72 -8.44 23.87
N ASP A 126 1.93 -8.89 24.24
CA ASP A 126 3.21 -8.30 23.77
C ASP A 126 3.34 -8.36 22.23
N ALA A 127 2.82 -9.41 21.60
CA ALA A 127 2.86 -9.56 20.16
C ALA A 127 1.84 -8.65 19.46
N CYS A 128 0.66 -8.50 20.03
CA CYS A 128 -0.35 -7.57 19.56
C CYS A 128 0.12 -6.10 19.72
N GLU A 129 0.85 -5.78 20.80
CA GLU A 129 1.49 -4.46 20.98
C GLU A 129 2.53 -4.20 19.88
N LYS A 130 3.38 -5.18 19.57
CA LYS A 130 4.35 -5.06 18.46
C LYS A 130 3.68 -4.82 17.12
N LEU A 131 2.55 -5.47 16.83
CA LEU A 131 1.76 -5.21 15.64
C LEU A 131 1.26 -3.76 15.61
N MET A 132 0.64 -3.29 16.69
CA MET A 132 0.16 -1.91 16.79
C MET A 132 1.32 -0.91 16.60
N TYR A 133 2.46 -1.18 17.23
CA TYR A 133 3.64 -0.34 17.08
C TYR A 133 4.17 -0.33 15.63
N ALA A 134 4.19 -1.49 14.95
CA ALA A 134 4.58 -1.58 13.54
C ALA A 134 3.65 -0.75 12.64
N LEU A 135 2.33 -0.82 12.87
CA LEU A 135 1.34 -0.02 12.14
C LEU A 135 1.52 1.49 12.37
N VAL A 136 1.87 1.90 13.58
CA VAL A 136 2.19 3.31 13.88
C VAL A 136 3.49 3.73 13.21
N LEU A 137 4.53 2.88 13.19
CA LEU A 137 5.78 3.16 12.48
C LEU A 137 5.56 3.38 10.99
N SER A 138 4.72 2.57 10.35
CA SER A 138 4.36 2.75 8.94
C SER A 138 3.66 4.10 8.71
N GLY A 139 2.73 4.49 9.57
CA GLY A 139 2.12 5.82 9.53
C GLY A 139 3.14 6.96 9.68
N LEU A 140 4.14 6.81 10.54
CA LEU A 140 5.24 7.78 10.69
C LEU A 140 6.14 7.81 9.45
N ALA A 141 6.41 6.68 8.81
CA ALA A 141 7.15 6.62 7.55
C ALA A 141 6.45 7.45 6.45
N MET A 142 5.12 7.34 6.34
CA MET A 142 4.34 8.20 5.44
C MET A 142 4.40 9.69 5.82
N GLN A 143 4.42 10.04 7.10
CA GLN A 143 4.64 11.43 7.53
C GLN A 143 6.00 11.96 7.08
N MET A 144 7.06 11.17 7.26
CA MET A 144 8.43 11.58 6.93
C MET A 144 8.62 11.85 5.43
N THR A 145 7.91 11.13 4.58
CA THR A 145 7.95 11.32 3.11
C THR A 145 6.90 12.30 2.60
N GLY A 146 5.85 12.56 3.37
CA GLY A 146 4.70 13.37 2.96
C GLY A 146 3.81 12.70 1.92
N ASN A 147 3.97 11.39 1.69
CA ASN A 147 3.20 10.58 0.76
C ASN A 147 3.13 9.12 1.23
N SER A 148 2.38 8.27 0.50
CA SER A 148 2.19 6.86 0.85
C SER A 148 3.22 5.90 0.26
N ARG A 149 4.24 6.37 -0.46
CA ARG A 149 5.25 5.51 -1.12
C ARG A 149 5.88 4.44 -0.22
N PRO A 150 6.25 4.75 1.04
CA PRO A 150 6.84 3.73 1.92
C PRO A 150 5.89 2.58 2.25
N ALA A 151 4.59 2.83 2.17
CA ALA A 151 3.55 1.95 2.68
C ALA A 151 2.63 1.36 1.61
N SER A 152 2.65 1.90 0.38
CA SER A 152 1.66 1.61 -0.67
C SER A 152 2.34 1.46 -2.03
N GLY A 153 2.25 0.28 -2.62
CA GLY A 153 2.74 -0.08 -3.94
C GLY A 153 1.65 -0.69 -4.81
N ALA A 154 2.02 -1.62 -5.69
CA ALA A 154 1.10 -2.31 -6.61
C ALA A 154 -0.04 -3.02 -5.88
N GLU A 155 0.22 -3.56 -4.69
CA GLU A 155 -0.80 -4.21 -3.86
C GLU A 155 -1.94 -3.25 -3.48
N HIS A 156 -1.62 -2.02 -3.12
CA HIS A 156 -2.61 -0.99 -2.79
C HIS A 156 -3.32 -0.43 -4.02
N HIS A 157 -2.66 -0.35 -5.18
CA HIS A 157 -3.34 0.01 -6.42
C HIS A 157 -4.45 -1.00 -6.77
N LEU A 158 -4.22 -2.29 -6.54
CA LEU A 158 -5.26 -3.32 -6.67
C LEU A 158 -6.39 -3.12 -5.65
N VAL A 159 -6.08 -2.76 -4.40
CA VAL A 159 -7.09 -2.44 -3.39
C VAL A 159 -7.94 -1.25 -3.81
N HIS A 160 -7.33 -0.17 -4.29
CA HIS A 160 -8.05 1.01 -4.77
C HIS A 160 -8.99 0.66 -5.93
N LEU A 161 -8.53 -0.20 -6.87
CA LEU A 161 -9.35 -0.68 -7.97
C LEU A 161 -10.58 -1.45 -7.47
N TRP A 162 -10.41 -2.34 -6.49
CA TRP A 162 -11.52 -3.08 -5.89
C TRP A 162 -12.46 -2.17 -5.07
N ASP A 163 -11.92 -1.17 -4.37
CA ASP A 163 -12.69 -0.20 -3.59
C ASP A 163 -13.56 0.70 -4.48
N MET A 164 -13.14 0.95 -5.72
CA MET A 164 -13.96 1.68 -6.70
C MET A 164 -15.13 0.85 -7.25
N GLU A 165 -15.14 -0.47 -7.02
CA GLU A 165 -16.19 -1.42 -7.45
C GLU A 165 -16.48 -1.35 -8.97
N VAL A 166 -15.48 -1.05 -9.78
CA VAL A 166 -15.63 -0.90 -11.23
C VAL A 166 -15.62 -2.23 -11.96
N LEU A 167 -14.84 -3.20 -11.46
CA LEU A 167 -14.72 -4.53 -12.04
C LEU A 167 -15.69 -5.54 -11.43
N ASN A 168 -16.10 -5.32 -10.21
CA ASN A 168 -16.95 -6.19 -9.41
C ASN A 168 -17.93 -5.38 -8.59
N GLY A 169 -18.93 -6.02 -8.01
CA GLY A 169 -19.81 -5.37 -7.03
C GLY A 169 -19.09 -5.15 -5.68
N HIS A 170 -19.84 -4.65 -4.71
CA HIS A 170 -19.33 -4.43 -3.36
C HIS A 170 -18.70 -5.71 -2.76
N LEU A 171 -17.49 -5.57 -2.22
CA LEU A 171 -16.78 -6.62 -1.52
C LEU A 171 -16.84 -6.33 -0.02
N ASP A 172 -17.50 -7.22 0.74
CA ASP A 172 -17.46 -7.18 2.20
C ASP A 172 -16.11 -7.74 2.71
N ALA A 173 -15.05 -6.98 2.44
CA ALA A 173 -13.70 -7.30 2.84
C ALA A 173 -13.04 -6.08 3.48
N LEU A 174 -12.27 -6.32 4.55
CA LEU A 174 -11.48 -5.30 5.20
C LEU A 174 -10.33 -4.84 4.30
N HIS A 175 -9.83 -3.63 4.53
CA HIS A 175 -8.68 -3.09 3.79
C HIS A 175 -7.50 -4.08 3.76
N GLY A 176 -7.04 -4.55 4.92
CA GLY A 176 -5.92 -5.49 4.98
C GLY A 176 -6.20 -6.85 4.34
N GLU A 177 -7.46 -7.33 4.30
CA GLU A 177 -7.81 -8.54 3.54
C GLU A 177 -7.61 -8.34 2.03
N LYS A 178 -7.97 -7.16 1.53
CA LYS A 178 -7.72 -6.77 0.13
C LYS A 178 -6.22 -6.58 -0.12
N VAL A 179 -5.48 -5.95 0.82
CA VAL A 179 -4.02 -5.82 0.73
C VAL A 179 -3.36 -7.19 0.66
N SER A 180 -3.80 -8.18 1.46
CA SER A 180 -3.30 -9.55 1.38
C SER A 180 -3.46 -10.13 -0.03
N ALA A 181 -4.65 -10.05 -0.59
CA ALA A 181 -4.92 -10.53 -1.96
C ALA A 181 -4.08 -9.78 -3.01
N GLY A 182 -3.98 -8.44 -2.89
CA GLY A 182 -3.15 -7.61 -3.77
C GLY A 182 -1.68 -7.97 -3.69
N THR A 183 -1.16 -8.21 -2.49
CA THR A 183 0.23 -8.65 -2.26
C THR A 183 0.50 -9.99 -2.94
N MET A 184 -0.43 -10.96 -2.82
CA MET A 184 -0.30 -12.26 -3.48
C MET A 184 -0.24 -12.14 -5.01
N VAL A 185 -1.12 -11.32 -5.59
CA VAL A 185 -1.12 -11.04 -7.03
C VAL A 185 0.20 -10.39 -7.46
N ALA A 186 0.65 -9.35 -6.75
CA ALA A 186 1.90 -8.67 -7.06
C ALA A 186 3.12 -9.62 -6.97
N LEU A 187 3.20 -10.46 -5.94
CA LEU A 187 4.28 -11.45 -5.81
C LEU A 187 4.31 -12.45 -6.98
N ILE A 188 3.14 -12.91 -7.43
CA ILE A 188 3.04 -13.80 -8.60
C ILE A 188 3.58 -13.10 -9.85
N GLU A 189 3.19 -11.85 -10.10
CA GLU A 189 3.63 -11.10 -11.27
C GLU A 189 5.12 -10.77 -11.19
N TYR A 190 5.64 -10.33 -10.06
CA TYR A 190 7.09 -10.11 -9.88
C TYR A 190 7.91 -11.36 -10.08
N LYS A 191 7.40 -12.53 -9.63
CA LYS A 191 8.07 -13.80 -9.91
C LYS A 191 8.14 -14.09 -11.41
N LYS A 192 7.05 -13.87 -12.15
CA LYS A 192 7.04 -14.05 -13.61
C LYS A 192 8.05 -13.13 -14.29
N ILE A 193 8.11 -11.86 -13.87
CA ILE A 193 9.07 -10.88 -14.38
C ILE A 193 10.50 -11.33 -14.08
N ALA A 194 10.79 -11.70 -12.83
CA ALA A 194 12.12 -12.21 -12.44
C ALA A 194 12.55 -13.43 -13.26
N ASP A 195 11.63 -14.38 -13.49
CA ASP A 195 11.89 -15.55 -14.30
C ASP A 195 12.12 -15.20 -15.78
N ALA A 196 11.39 -14.25 -16.32
CA ALA A 196 11.56 -13.79 -17.70
C ALA A 196 12.93 -13.08 -17.88
N ILE A 197 13.33 -12.23 -16.93
CA ILE A 197 14.65 -11.56 -16.94
C ILE A 197 15.76 -12.63 -16.88
N ARG A 198 15.64 -13.58 -15.95
CA ARG A 198 16.64 -14.66 -15.76
C ARG A 198 16.79 -15.53 -17.01
N ARG A 199 15.70 -15.83 -17.69
CA ARG A 199 15.68 -16.59 -18.94
C ARG A 199 16.03 -15.76 -20.18
N LYS A 200 16.26 -14.44 -20.03
CA LYS A 200 16.47 -13.52 -21.15
C LYS A 200 15.32 -13.50 -22.17
N THR A 201 14.11 -13.73 -21.69
CA THR A 201 12.87 -13.69 -22.50
C THR A 201 12.03 -12.45 -22.23
N CYS A 202 12.47 -11.62 -21.30
CA CYS A 202 11.80 -10.37 -20.98
C CYS A 202 11.81 -9.42 -22.19
N LYS A 203 10.62 -8.96 -22.57
CA LYS A 203 10.45 -7.91 -23.57
C LYS A 203 10.03 -6.65 -22.86
N VAL A 204 10.76 -5.57 -23.10
CA VAL A 204 10.51 -4.28 -22.48
C VAL A 204 9.67 -3.44 -23.43
N HIS A 205 8.55 -2.95 -22.93
CA HIS A 205 7.67 -2.01 -23.62
C HIS A 205 7.39 -0.86 -22.66
N THR A 206 7.63 0.36 -23.10
CA THR A 206 7.37 1.58 -22.32
C THR A 206 6.02 2.21 -22.66
N HIS A 207 5.38 1.75 -23.73
CA HIS A 207 4.05 2.18 -24.12
C HIS A 207 3.15 0.96 -24.25
N ILE A 208 2.00 1.01 -23.56
CA ILE A 208 0.92 0.04 -23.69
C ILE A 208 -0.20 0.77 -24.42
N GLU A 209 -0.62 0.26 -25.57
CA GLU A 209 -1.83 0.77 -26.22
C GLU A 209 -3.00 0.65 -25.25
N GLU A 210 -3.65 1.77 -24.98
CA GLU A 210 -4.83 1.80 -24.13
C GLU A 210 -5.95 0.98 -24.79
N ASP A 211 -6.44 -0.04 -24.10
CA ASP A 211 -7.67 -0.73 -24.49
C ASP A 211 -8.88 0.14 -24.09
N ARG A 212 -9.23 1.07 -24.96
CA ARG A 212 -10.34 2.01 -24.74
C ARG A 212 -11.69 1.33 -24.58
N GLU A 213 -11.91 0.19 -25.23
CA GLU A 213 -13.14 -0.59 -25.08
C GLU A 213 -13.21 -1.19 -23.67
N PHE A 214 -12.11 -1.75 -23.19
CA PHE A 214 -11.99 -2.23 -21.81
C PHE A 214 -12.18 -1.10 -20.81
N LEU A 215 -11.46 0.00 -20.95
CA LEU A 215 -11.57 1.16 -20.05
C LEU A 215 -13.02 1.69 -20.01
N GLN A 216 -13.67 1.85 -21.16
CA GLN A 216 -15.05 2.28 -21.23
C GLN A 216 -16.01 1.26 -20.59
N SER A 217 -15.76 -0.04 -20.76
CA SER A 217 -16.60 -1.08 -20.18
C SER A 217 -16.47 -1.18 -18.67
N ALA A 218 -15.25 -1.01 -18.16
CA ALA A 218 -14.93 -1.11 -16.74
C ALA A 218 -15.30 0.18 -15.97
N PHE A 219 -14.83 1.33 -16.44
CA PHE A 219 -14.92 2.59 -15.73
C PHE A 219 -16.05 3.51 -16.20
N GLY A 220 -16.49 3.37 -17.46
CA GLY A 220 -17.53 4.22 -18.04
C GLY A 220 -18.89 4.07 -17.36
N LYS A 221 -19.24 2.87 -16.93
CA LYS A 221 -20.52 2.60 -16.25
C LYS A 221 -20.73 3.36 -14.94
N LYS A 222 -19.63 3.64 -14.22
CA LYS A 222 -19.67 4.41 -12.95
C LYS A 222 -19.36 5.90 -13.14
N GLY A 223 -19.11 6.35 -14.38
CA GLY A 223 -18.80 7.74 -14.68
C GLY A 223 -17.41 8.19 -14.20
N VAL A 224 -16.54 7.26 -13.80
CA VAL A 224 -15.20 7.59 -13.27
C VAL A 224 -14.12 7.64 -14.34
N LEU A 225 -14.42 7.24 -15.59
CA LEU A 225 -13.43 7.17 -16.67
C LEU A 225 -12.70 8.49 -16.89
N ASN A 226 -13.44 9.59 -17.02
CA ASN A 226 -12.82 10.92 -17.22
C ASN A 226 -11.92 11.34 -16.05
N ALA A 227 -12.25 10.94 -14.81
CA ALA A 227 -11.44 11.23 -13.65
C ALA A 227 -10.14 10.41 -13.66
N ILE A 228 -10.24 9.14 -14.06
CA ILE A 228 -9.07 8.25 -14.20
C ILE A 228 -8.16 8.72 -15.32
N GLU A 229 -8.69 9.06 -16.49
CA GLU A 229 -7.91 9.60 -17.62
C GLU A 229 -7.17 10.89 -17.23
N LYS A 230 -7.81 11.75 -16.44
CA LYS A 230 -7.19 12.99 -15.95
C LYS A 230 -6.08 12.72 -14.93
N GLU A 231 -6.24 11.75 -14.03
CA GLU A 231 -5.22 11.37 -13.03
C GLU A 231 -4.05 10.61 -13.65
N ASN A 232 -4.31 9.85 -14.71
CA ASN A 232 -3.30 9.11 -15.47
C ASN A 232 -2.83 9.89 -16.71
N ALA A 233 -3.00 11.20 -16.72
CA ALA A 233 -2.44 12.03 -17.78
C ALA A 233 -0.91 11.77 -17.88
N PRO A 234 -0.35 11.66 -19.10
CA PRO A 234 1.02 11.21 -19.33
C PRO A 234 2.03 12.20 -18.77
N GLU A 235 2.62 11.92 -17.62
CA GLU A 235 3.58 12.81 -16.97
C GLU A 235 4.92 12.16 -16.62
N LEU A 236 5.00 10.86 -16.38
CA LEU A 236 6.26 10.25 -15.95
C LEU A 236 6.65 8.99 -16.74
N LEU A 237 5.68 8.14 -17.10
CA LEU A 237 6.00 6.88 -17.80
C LEU A 237 6.40 7.11 -19.26
N ASP A 238 5.92 8.17 -19.90
CA ASP A 238 6.29 8.51 -21.29
C ASP A 238 7.74 9.03 -21.41
N GLU A 239 8.35 9.45 -20.30
CA GLU A 239 9.76 9.90 -20.26
C GLU A 239 10.74 8.74 -20.16
N ILE A 240 10.30 7.55 -19.68
CA ILE A 240 11.18 6.39 -19.54
C ILE A 240 11.29 5.67 -20.87
N SER A 241 12.44 5.76 -21.51
CA SER A 241 12.68 5.03 -22.75
C SER A 241 12.81 3.52 -22.52
N THR A 242 12.45 2.72 -23.54
CA THR A 242 12.68 1.26 -23.54
C THR A 242 14.13 0.91 -23.21
N ARG A 243 15.08 1.74 -23.61
CA ARG A 243 16.50 1.55 -23.34
C ARG A 243 16.80 1.73 -21.83
N GLN A 244 16.32 2.83 -21.21
CA GLN A 244 16.52 3.08 -19.78
C GLN A 244 15.96 1.92 -18.95
N LEU A 245 14.75 1.46 -19.26
CA LEU A 245 14.17 0.32 -18.56
C LEU A 245 14.97 -0.97 -18.78
N SER A 246 15.44 -1.24 -20.00
CA SER A 246 16.30 -2.39 -20.30
C SER A 246 17.64 -2.32 -19.57
N ASP A 247 18.24 -1.14 -19.52
CA ASP A 247 19.53 -0.93 -18.85
C ASP A 247 19.39 -1.08 -17.31
N ALA A 248 18.21 -0.79 -16.73
CA ALA A 248 17.93 -0.94 -15.30
C ALA A 248 17.58 -2.38 -14.87
N LEU A 249 17.27 -3.30 -15.79
CA LEU A 249 16.90 -4.68 -15.42
C LEU A 249 17.93 -5.40 -14.51
N PRO A 250 19.25 -5.24 -14.67
CA PRO A 250 20.23 -5.84 -13.76
C PRO A 250 20.12 -5.35 -12.31
N GLU A 251 19.69 -4.09 -12.10
CA GLU A 251 19.50 -3.51 -10.77
C GLU A 251 18.11 -3.83 -10.20
N ILE A 252 17.09 -3.95 -11.04
CA ILE A 252 15.73 -4.36 -10.66
C ILE A 252 15.69 -5.82 -10.22
N MET A 253 16.43 -6.70 -10.91
CA MET A 253 16.40 -8.14 -10.66
C MET A 253 16.72 -8.54 -9.20
N PRO A 254 17.74 -8.01 -8.51
CA PRO A 254 17.98 -8.30 -7.10
C PRO A 254 16.81 -7.88 -6.20
N ILE A 255 16.17 -6.74 -6.49
CA ILE A 255 15.05 -6.20 -5.70
C ILE A 255 13.88 -7.17 -5.74
N ILE A 256 13.42 -7.53 -6.93
CA ILE A 256 12.27 -8.44 -7.08
C ILE A 256 12.58 -9.88 -6.67
N SER A 257 13.85 -10.30 -6.74
CA SER A 257 14.28 -11.62 -6.28
C SER A 257 14.38 -11.74 -4.76
N ALA A 258 14.47 -10.63 -4.05
CA ALA A 258 14.46 -10.59 -2.59
C ALA A 258 13.05 -10.64 -1.98
N LEU A 259 12.02 -10.53 -2.79
CA LEU A 259 10.63 -10.64 -2.33
C LEU A 259 10.34 -12.07 -1.82
N PRO A 260 9.48 -12.21 -0.79
CA PRO A 260 9.11 -13.53 -0.27
C PRO A 260 8.38 -14.35 -1.34
N ALA A 261 8.44 -15.66 -1.25
CA ALA A 261 7.62 -16.50 -2.09
C ALA A 261 6.16 -16.45 -1.64
N VAL A 262 5.23 -16.66 -2.58
CA VAL A 262 3.78 -16.70 -2.28
C VAL A 262 3.48 -17.72 -1.17
N THR A 263 4.17 -18.86 -1.18
CA THR A 263 4.03 -19.91 -0.15
C THR A 263 4.48 -19.47 1.23
N ASP A 264 5.32 -18.46 1.34
CA ASP A 264 5.82 -17.96 2.63
C ASP A 264 4.82 -16.94 3.24
N MET A 265 3.81 -16.53 2.45
CA MET A 265 2.78 -15.57 2.83
C MET A 265 1.44 -16.23 3.17
N GLN A 266 1.31 -17.55 2.97
CA GLN A 266 0.14 -18.36 3.29
C GLN A 266 0.21 -18.90 4.72
#